data_e937aaf8dcc47bc6997b967693f0e85e
#
_entry.id   e937aaf8dcc47bc6997b967693f0e85e
#
_cell.length_a   1.000
_cell.length_b   1.000
_cell.length_c   1.000
_cell.angle_alpha   90.00
_cell.angle_beta   90.00
_cell.angle_gamma   90.00
#
_symmetry.space_group_name_H-M   'P 1'
#
loop_
_entity.id
_entity.type
_entity.pdbx_description
1 polymer ?
#
loop_
_entity_poly.entity_id
_entity_poly.type
_entity_poly.pdbx_seq_one_letter_code
_entity_poly.pdbx_strand_id
1 'polypeptide(L)'
;EQTDQKDTDQKEKEEKEEQKEAELADGVYKADFVTDNGMFQVNEAYDGKGTLTVKDGEMTIHVSLRSKKIVNLYVGFAKNAKNDEKNLLEPTTDTVTYSDGTTEEVYGFDVPVKALDQEFDLALIGTKGKWYDHKVYVTNPTPVEEEGPKTEISALEDGNYTMEITFEGGSGKATILSPVKIKAEGGAVTATVQWDSQNYDYMIVDGTKYLPSSTEGGSVFEIPVSAFDEPVSVIGDTVAMSKPHEIEYTLTFRSDTLQSVE
;
A
#
# COMPACT_ATOMS: atom_id res chain seq x y z
N GLU A 1 4.49 12.69 -56.05
CA GLU A 1 5.62 12.50 -55.11
C GLU A 1 5.48 13.33 -53.81
N GLN A 2 4.28 13.81 -53.40
CA GLN A 2 4.06 14.58 -52.18
C GLN A 2 3.08 13.94 -51.18
N THR A 3 2.60 12.73 -51.46
CA THR A 3 1.61 12.02 -50.60
C THR A 3 2.23 10.98 -49.67
N ASP A 4 3.42 10.43 -49.98
CA ASP A 4 4.06 9.37 -49.17
C ASP A 4 4.83 9.88 -47.94
N GLN A 5 5.21 11.14 -47.92
CA GLN A 5 5.99 11.72 -46.78
C GLN A 5 5.12 12.16 -45.62
N LYS A 6 3.83 12.40 -45.86
CA LYS A 6 2.88 12.83 -44.81
C LYS A 6 2.34 11.65 -43.99
N ASP A 7 2.25 10.47 -44.60
CA ASP A 7 1.81 9.23 -43.95
C ASP A 7 2.90 8.64 -43.06
N THR A 8 4.18 8.83 -43.41
CA THR A 8 5.32 8.36 -42.60
C THR A 8 5.52 9.21 -41.37
N ASP A 9 5.39 10.55 -41.48
CA ASP A 9 5.51 11.48 -40.37
C ASP A 9 4.33 11.38 -39.37
N GLN A 10 3.13 11.00 -39.86
CA GLN A 10 1.99 10.73 -38.97
C GLN A 10 2.13 9.40 -38.25
N LYS A 11 2.64 8.36 -38.92
CA LYS A 11 2.88 7.06 -38.31
C LYS A 11 4.00 7.09 -37.26
N GLU A 12 5.10 7.80 -37.54
CA GLU A 12 6.16 8.03 -36.54
C GLU A 12 5.71 8.92 -35.36
N LYS A 13 4.71 9.77 -35.57
CA LYS A 13 4.14 10.59 -34.49
C LYS A 13 3.13 9.82 -33.66
N GLU A 14 2.33 8.97 -34.27
CA GLU A 14 1.41 8.05 -33.58
C GLU A 14 2.20 6.96 -32.84
N GLU A 15 3.28 6.37 -33.41
CA GLU A 15 4.16 5.45 -32.72
C GLU A 15 4.97 6.09 -31.58
N LYS A 16 5.27 7.41 -31.66
CA LYS A 16 5.86 8.17 -30.55
C LYS A 16 4.84 8.64 -29.51
N GLU A 17 3.58 8.78 -29.87
CA GLU A 17 2.49 9.07 -28.92
C GLU A 17 1.96 7.79 -28.24
N GLU A 18 2.00 6.62 -28.89
CA GLU A 18 1.71 5.32 -28.29
C GLU A 18 2.85 4.83 -27.37
N GLN A 19 4.10 5.25 -27.58
CA GLN A 19 5.23 4.98 -26.68
C GLN A 19 5.35 5.96 -25.50
N LYS A 20 4.48 6.94 -25.40
CA LYS A 20 4.26 7.69 -24.18
C LYS A 20 3.19 7.02 -23.33
N GLU A 21 3.32 5.70 -23.12
CA GLU A 21 2.72 5.02 -22.00
C GLU A 21 3.10 5.79 -20.73
N ALA A 22 2.11 6.14 -19.94
CA ALA A 22 2.26 7.02 -18.79
C ALA A 22 3.46 6.57 -17.94
N GLU A 23 4.57 7.28 -18.02
CA GLU A 23 5.68 7.11 -17.08
C GLU A 23 5.07 7.23 -15.69
N LEU A 24 5.22 6.18 -14.88
CA LEU A 24 4.82 6.24 -13.48
C LEU A 24 5.51 7.44 -12.83
N ALA A 25 4.76 8.20 -12.06
CA ALA A 25 5.34 9.25 -11.24
C ALA A 25 6.35 8.66 -10.25
N ASP A 26 7.32 9.46 -9.84
CA ASP A 26 8.21 9.08 -8.75
C ASP A 26 7.39 8.70 -7.51
N GLY A 27 7.73 7.59 -6.88
CA GLY A 27 6.98 7.05 -5.75
C GLY A 27 7.22 5.57 -5.53
N VAL A 28 6.51 5.03 -4.56
CA VAL A 28 6.54 3.61 -4.19
C VAL A 28 5.22 2.94 -4.58
N TYR A 29 5.31 1.76 -5.15
CA TYR A 29 4.17 1.00 -5.65
C TYR A 29 4.25 -0.45 -5.19
N LYS A 30 3.10 -1.10 -5.02
CA LYS A 30 3.01 -2.56 -5.03
C LYS A 30 2.75 -3.00 -6.47
N ALA A 31 3.58 -3.92 -6.99
CA ALA A 31 3.45 -4.41 -8.35
C ALA A 31 3.61 -5.93 -8.40
N ASP A 32 2.91 -6.56 -9.33
CA ASP A 32 3.04 -7.99 -9.55
C ASP A 32 4.39 -8.29 -10.21
N PHE A 33 5.15 -9.24 -9.65
CA PHE A 33 6.37 -9.77 -10.23
C PHE A 33 6.10 -11.17 -10.75
N VAL A 34 5.93 -11.28 -12.06
CA VAL A 34 5.54 -12.53 -12.72
C VAL A 34 6.77 -13.23 -13.30
N THR A 35 6.86 -14.53 -13.07
CA THR A 35 7.96 -15.36 -13.56
C THR A 35 7.42 -16.55 -14.36
N ASP A 36 8.23 -17.08 -15.25
CA ASP A 36 7.93 -18.29 -16.07
C ASP A 36 8.04 -19.61 -15.31
N ASN A 37 8.37 -19.58 -14.00
CA ASN A 37 8.69 -20.78 -13.24
C ASN A 37 8.13 -20.78 -11.83
N GLY A 38 7.42 -21.85 -11.45
CA GLY A 38 6.80 -22.01 -10.13
C GLY A 38 7.77 -22.15 -8.94
N MET A 39 9.06 -22.37 -9.18
CA MET A 39 10.09 -22.42 -8.13
C MET A 39 10.83 -21.09 -7.94
N PHE A 40 10.73 -20.20 -8.89
CA PHE A 40 11.25 -18.84 -8.81
C PHE A 40 10.07 -17.89 -8.70
N GLN A 41 9.63 -17.62 -7.48
CA GLN A 41 8.46 -16.77 -7.21
C GLN A 41 8.69 -15.94 -5.97
N VAL A 42 7.96 -14.84 -5.89
CA VAL A 42 7.83 -14.03 -4.68
C VAL A 42 7.25 -14.89 -3.55
N ASN A 43 7.61 -14.57 -2.32
CA ASN A 43 7.07 -15.24 -1.14
C ASN A 43 5.54 -15.13 -1.10
N GLU A 44 4.87 -16.21 -0.70
CA GLU A 44 3.42 -16.29 -0.64
C GLU A 44 2.76 -15.27 0.29
N ALA A 45 3.46 -14.79 1.30
CA ALA A 45 2.96 -13.73 2.19
C ALA A 45 2.73 -12.39 1.48
N TYR A 46 3.28 -12.23 0.28
CA TYR A 46 3.14 -11.01 -0.53
C TYR A 46 2.28 -11.19 -1.79
N ASP A 47 1.59 -12.32 -1.94
CA ASP A 47 0.66 -12.59 -3.05
C ASP A 47 1.26 -12.34 -4.45
N GLY A 48 2.55 -12.66 -4.63
CA GLY A 48 3.25 -12.45 -5.89
C GLY A 48 3.68 -11.01 -6.16
N LYS A 49 3.53 -10.10 -5.19
CA LYS A 49 3.85 -8.68 -5.33
C LYS A 49 5.22 -8.33 -4.76
N GLY A 50 5.91 -7.42 -5.43
CA GLY A 50 7.09 -6.74 -4.94
C GLY A 50 6.81 -5.28 -4.62
N THR A 51 7.79 -4.60 -4.04
CA THR A 51 7.80 -3.15 -3.84
C THR A 51 8.56 -2.51 -5.00
N LEU A 52 7.84 -1.84 -5.91
CA LEU A 52 8.40 -1.12 -7.04
C LEU A 52 8.66 0.32 -6.63
N THR A 53 9.91 0.76 -6.71
CA THR A 53 10.32 2.16 -6.48
C THR A 53 10.58 2.80 -7.84
N VAL A 54 9.96 3.96 -8.08
CA VAL A 54 10.21 4.82 -9.23
C VAL A 54 10.89 6.09 -8.73
N LYS A 55 12.06 6.39 -9.26
CA LYS A 55 12.82 7.59 -8.90
C LYS A 55 13.57 8.12 -10.13
N ASP A 56 13.35 9.39 -10.45
CA ASP A 56 13.95 10.07 -11.61
C ASP A 56 13.73 9.31 -12.93
N GLY A 57 12.56 8.60 -13.05
CA GLY A 57 12.23 7.76 -14.19
C GLY A 57 12.89 6.37 -14.19
N GLU A 58 13.75 6.05 -13.22
CA GLU A 58 14.31 4.71 -13.05
C GLU A 58 13.42 3.86 -12.14
N MET A 59 13.22 2.59 -12.51
CA MET A 59 12.38 1.65 -11.77
C MET A 59 13.22 0.51 -11.20
N THR A 60 12.98 0.18 -9.94
CA THR A 60 13.56 -0.99 -9.27
C THR A 60 12.49 -1.69 -8.47
N ILE A 61 12.32 -2.99 -8.66
CA ILE A 61 11.39 -3.80 -7.85
C ILE A 61 12.16 -4.62 -6.83
N HIS A 62 11.81 -4.45 -5.56
CA HIS A 62 12.27 -5.31 -4.48
C HIS A 62 11.33 -6.50 -4.34
N VAL A 63 11.87 -7.72 -4.37
CA VAL A 63 11.12 -8.97 -4.25
C VAL A 63 11.73 -9.86 -3.17
N SER A 64 10.94 -10.25 -2.17
CA SER A 64 11.34 -11.26 -1.20
C SER A 64 10.96 -12.63 -1.73
N LEU A 65 11.93 -13.55 -1.80
CA LEU A 65 11.74 -14.89 -2.33
C LEU A 65 11.23 -15.86 -1.24
N ARG A 66 10.89 -17.08 -1.64
CA ARG A 66 10.39 -18.13 -0.72
C ARG A 66 11.45 -18.75 0.19
N SER A 67 12.73 -18.47 -0.05
CA SER A 67 13.83 -19.08 0.72
C SER A 67 15.17 -18.46 0.39
N LYS A 68 16.22 -18.84 1.14
CA LYS A 68 17.62 -18.48 0.90
C LYS A 68 18.35 -19.40 -0.12
N LYS A 69 17.62 -20.03 -1.06
CA LYS A 69 18.21 -20.98 -2.03
C LYS A 69 18.76 -20.36 -3.31
N ILE A 70 18.27 -19.19 -3.71
CA ILE A 70 18.79 -18.41 -4.81
C ILE A 70 19.78 -17.42 -4.24
N VAL A 71 21.02 -17.44 -4.72
CA VAL A 71 22.11 -16.68 -4.10
C VAL A 71 22.53 -15.44 -4.88
N ASN A 72 22.28 -15.40 -6.20
CA ASN A 72 22.41 -14.20 -7.02
C ASN A 72 21.41 -14.20 -8.17
N LEU A 73 21.05 -13.02 -8.63
CA LEU A 73 20.34 -12.79 -9.87
C LEU A 73 21.24 -12.01 -10.84
N TYR A 74 20.89 -12.04 -12.14
CA TYR A 74 21.55 -11.27 -13.19
C TYR A 74 20.52 -10.84 -14.24
N VAL A 75 20.44 -9.55 -14.52
CA VAL A 75 19.56 -9.03 -15.57
C VAL A 75 20.16 -9.38 -16.94
N GLY A 76 19.61 -10.40 -17.58
CA GLY A 76 20.09 -10.98 -18.81
C GLY A 76 20.28 -12.48 -18.72
N PHE A 77 21.07 -13.05 -19.65
CA PHE A 77 21.26 -14.49 -19.74
C PHE A 77 22.40 -15.01 -18.86
N ALA A 78 22.25 -16.21 -18.33
CA ALA A 78 23.23 -16.95 -17.54
C ALA A 78 24.62 -17.04 -18.17
N LYS A 79 24.69 -17.13 -19.52
CA LYS A 79 25.98 -17.15 -20.24
C LYS A 79 26.79 -15.88 -20.05
N ASN A 80 26.12 -14.73 -19.86
CA ASN A 80 26.75 -13.43 -19.67
C ASN A 80 27.14 -13.24 -18.20
N ALA A 81 26.28 -13.66 -17.28
CA ALA A 81 26.48 -13.56 -15.82
C ALA A 81 27.83 -14.12 -15.36
N LYS A 82 28.28 -15.22 -15.96
CA LYS A 82 29.56 -15.88 -15.66
C LYS A 82 30.80 -15.02 -15.92
N ASN A 83 30.69 -14.02 -16.76
CA ASN A 83 31.78 -13.15 -17.17
C ASN A 83 31.56 -11.69 -16.74
N ASP A 84 30.52 -11.43 -15.96
CA ASP A 84 30.09 -10.09 -15.55
C ASP A 84 29.67 -10.06 -14.08
N GLU A 85 30.54 -10.60 -13.21
CA GLU A 85 30.29 -10.75 -11.78
C GLU A 85 29.97 -9.44 -11.08
N LYS A 86 30.49 -8.31 -11.58
CA LYS A 86 30.24 -6.97 -11.01
C LYS A 86 28.80 -6.48 -11.13
N ASN A 87 28.02 -7.08 -12.06
CA ASN A 87 26.63 -6.74 -12.30
C ASN A 87 25.67 -7.82 -11.77
N LEU A 88 26.17 -8.74 -10.94
CA LEU A 88 25.32 -9.65 -10.19
C LEU A 88 24.51 -8.88 -9.15
N LEU A 89 23.23 -9.20 -9.05
CA LEU A 89 22.39 -8.70 -7.98
C LEU A 89 22.62 -9.58 -6.75
N GLU A 90 23.11 -8.94 -5.68
CA GLU A 90 23.35 -9.60 -4.40
C GLU A 90 22.04 -9.67 -3.59
N PRO A 91 21.84 -10.74 -2.81
CA PRO A 91 20.64 -10.88 -2.00
C PRO A 91 20.67 -9.95 -0.77
N THR A 92 19.52 -9.38 -0.44
CA THR A 92 19.21 -8.88 0.90
C THR A 92 18.75 -10.05 1.80
N THR A 93 18.67 -9.80 3.10
CA THR A 93 18.00 -10.72 4.04
C THR A 93 16.74 -10.05 4.54
N ASP A 94 15.60 -10.59 4.18
CA ASP A 94 14.30 -10.06 4.52
C ASP A 94 13.63 -10.93 5.58
N THR A 95 12.94 -10.30 6.52
CA THR A 95 12.06 -11.01 7.46
C THR A 95 10.63 -10.95 6.92
N VAL A 96 10.08 -12.10 6.59
CA VAL A 96 8.69 -12.24 6.13
C VAL A 96 7.82 -12.67 7.29
N THR A 97 6.66 -12.02 7.44
CA THR A 97 5.65 -12.39 8.44
C THR A 97 4.45 -13.00 7.73
N TYR A 98 4.07 -14.20 8.11
CA TYR A 98 2.90 -14.90 7.57
C TYR A 98 1.62 -14.53 8.34
N SER A 99 0.48 -14.86 7.76
CA SER A 99 -0.84 -14.54 8.34
C SER A 99 -1.12 -15.20 9.70
N ASP A 100 -0.39 -16.26 10.05
CA ASP A 100 -0.45 -16.93 11.35
C ASP A 100 0.47 -16.29 12.41
N GLY A 101 1.17 -15.20 12.06
CA GLY A 101 2.11 -14.48 12.91
C GLY A 101 3.50 -15.10 12.97
N THR A 102 3.77 -16.19 12.26
CA THR A 102 5.12 -16.74 12.16
C THR A 102 6.01 -15.89 11.26
N THR A 103 7.31 -15.88 11.54
CA THR A 103 8.29 -15.13 10.75
C THR A 103 9.38 -16.05 10.21
N GLU A 104 9.86 -15.76 9.01
CA GLU A 104 10.98 -16.46 8.38
C GLU A 104 11.94 -15.46 7.73
N GLU A 105 13.26 -15.73 7.82
CA GLU A 105 14.25 -15.00 7.05
C GLU A 105 14.43 -15.64 5.67
N VAL A 106 14.25 -14.83 4.64
CA VAL A 106 14.41 -15.22 3.23
C VAL A 106 15.42 -14.32 2.53
N TYR A 107 15.80 -14.63 1.30
CA TYR A 107 16.53 -13.69 0.46
C TYR A 107 15.56 -12.83 -0.35
N GLY A 108 15.86 -11.52 -0.40
CA GLY A 108 15.26 -10.55 -1.29
C GLY A 108 16.24 -10.06 -2.34
N PHE A 109 15.73 -9.40 -3.37
CA PHE A 109 16.54 -8.82 -4.44
C PHE A 109 15.93 -7.53 -4.96
N ASP A 110 16.79 -6.56 -5.21
CA ASP A 110 16.44 -5.34 -5.94
C ASP A 110 16.70 -5.56 -7.43
N VAL A 111 15.63 -5.69 -8.21
CA VAL A 111 15.69 -5.99 -9.64
C VAL A 111 15.38 -4.72 -10.45
N PRO A 112 16.33 -4.20 -11.25
CA PRO A 112 16.06 -3.10 -12.17
C PRO A 112 15.01 -3.47 -13.21
N VAL A 113 14.02 -2.60 -13.42
CA VAL A 113 12.91 -2.77 -14.35
C VAL A 113 13.00 -1.67 -15.41
N LYS A 114 13.05 -2.04 -16.69
CA LYS A 114 13.16 -1.06 -17.77
C LYS A 114 11.82 -0.55 -18.26
N ALA A 115 10.82 -1.41 -18.26
CA ALA A 115 9.46 -1.08 -18.67
C ALA A 115 8.47 -2.03 -17.96
N LEU A 116 7.27 -1.55 -17.69
CA LEU A 116 6.16 -2.36 -17.22
C LEU A 116 5.58 -3.18 -18.37
N ASP A 117 4.91 -4.29 -18.04
CA ASP A 117 4.21 -5.16 -18.98
C ASP A 117 5.11 -5.74 -20.10
N GLN A 118 6.42 -5.60 -19.96
CA GLN A 118 7.40 -6.10 -20.91
C GLN A 118 8.27 -7.18 -20.29
N GLU A 119 8.31 -8.37 -20.92
CA GLU A 119 9.18 -9.46 -20.51
C GLU A 119 10.67 -9.11 -20.71
N PHE A 120 11.49 -9.48 -19.73
CA PHE A 120 12.94 -9.41 -19.81
C PHE A 120 13.60 -10.68 -19.27
N ASP A 121 14.83 -10.92 -19.69
CA ASP A 121 15.61 -12.07 -19.25
C ASP A 121 16.22 -11.79 -17.86
N LEU A 122 16.05 -12.73 -16.95
CA LEU A 122 16.61 -12.70 -15.61
C LEU A 122 17.20 -14.06 -15.27
N ALA A 123 18.52 -14.15 -15.24
CA ALA A 123 19.19 -15.39 -14.84
C ALA A 123 19.35 -15.47 -13.33
N LEU A 124 19.30 -16.68 -12.79
CA LEU A 124 19.52 -16.96 -11.40
C LEU A 124 20.55 -18.06 -11.18
N ILE A 125 21.24 -18.00 -10.04
CA ILE A 125 22.09 -19.09 -9.56
C ILE A 125 21.65 -19.47 -8.14
N GLY A 126 21.50 -20.78 -7.93
CA GLY A 126 21.18 -21.32 -6.61
C GLY A 126 22.41 -21.79 -5.86
N THR A 127 22.20 -22.24 -4.61
CA THR A 127 23.26 -22.78 -3.71
C THR A 127 24.05 -23.96 -4.29
N LYS A 128 23.52 -24.60 -5.35
CA LYS A 128 24.22 -25.69 -6.06
C LYS A 128 25.17 -25.20 -7.17
N GLY A 129 25.33 -23.88 -7.34
CA GLY A 129 26.22 -23.28 -8.30
C GLY A 129 25.79 -23.44 -9.78
N LYS A 130 24.52 -23.78 -10.03
CA LYS A 130 23.99 -23.93 -11.39
C LYS A 130 23.14 -22.72 -11.77
N TRP A 131 23.44 -22.15 -12.93
CA TRP A 131 22.69 -21.05 -13.53
C TRP A 131 21.47 -21.55 -14.33
N TYR A 132 20.40 -20.75 -14.29
CA TYR A 132 19.17 -20.94 -15.04
C TYR A 132 18.72 -19.62 -15.63
N ASP A 133 18.21 -19.66 -16.86
CA ASP A 133 17.61 -18.50 -17.52
C ASP A 133 16.09 -18.52 -17.29
N HIS A 134 15.53 -17.37 -16.96
CA HIS A 134 14.11 -17.16 -16.76
C HIS A 134 13.64 -15.91 -17.48
N LYS A 135 12.33 -15.85 -17.75
CA LYS A 135 11.65 -14.65 -18.20
C LYS A 135 10.75 -14.14 -17.09
N VAL A 136 10.83 -12.83 -16.88
CA VAL A 136 10.03 -12.16 -15.87
C VAL A 136 9.47 -10.86 -16.42
N TYR A 137 8.38 -10.36 -15.84
CA TYR A 137 7.87 -9.03 -16.09
C TYR A 137 7.21 -8.46 -14.84
N VAL A 138 7.06 -7.15 -14.81
CA VAL A 138 6.41 -6.39 -13.74
C VAL A 138 5.17 -5.73 -14.29
N THR A 139 4.04 -5.87 -13.58
CA THR A 139 2.74 -5.38 -14.04
C THR A 139 1.88 -4.89 -12.87
N ASN A 140 0.75 -4.25 -13.18
CA ASN A 140 -0.26 -3.81 -12.23
C ASN A 140 0.30 -2.98 -11.05
N PRO A 141 1.09 -1.92 -11.29
CA PRO A 141 1.58 -1.08 -10.22
C PRO A 141 0.41 -0.34 -9.55
N THR A 142 0.30 -0.49 -8.24
CA THR A 142 -0.66 0.22 -7.40
C THR A 142 0.13 1.11 -6.46
N PRO A 143 -0.11 2.44 -6.41
CA PRO A 143 0.59 3.32 -5.49
C PRO A 143 0.49 2.80 -4.07
N VAL A 144 1.64 2.73 -3.39
CA VAL A 144 1.66 2.64 -1.94
C VAL A 144 1.51 4.07 -1.46
N GLU A 145 0.41 4.39 -0.81
CA GLU A 145 0.35 5.65 -0.08
C GLU A 145 1.54 5.63 0.88
N GLU A 146 2.45 6.59 0.73
CA GLU A 146 3.54 6.73 1.71
C GLU A 146 2.86 6.98 3.05
N GLU A 147 3.02 6.04 3.99
CA GLU A 147 2.68 6.35 5.36
C GLU A 147 3.57 7.54 5.76
N GLY A 148 2.97 8.70 5.93
CA GLY A 148 3.66 9.88 6.43
C GLY A 148 4.32 9.59 7.78
N PRO A 149 5.10 10.50 8.34
CA PRO A 149 5.75 10.29 9.63
C PRO A 149 4.68 9.97 10.68
N LYS A 150 4.75 8.78 11.28
CA LYS A 150 3.82 8.36 12.34
C LYS A 150 3.99 9.26 13.57
N THR A 151 2.89 9.79 14.03
CA THR A 151 2.84 10.64 15.22
C THR A 151 2.25 9.84 16.38
N GLU A 152 2.99 9.73 17.47
CA GLU A 152 2.48 9.16 18.71
C GLU A 152 1.54 10.15 19.42
N ILE A 153 0.45 9.66 20.02
CA ILE A 153 -0.46 10.50 20.81
C ILE A 153 0.28 11.31 21.86
N SER A 154 1.26 10.70 22.52
CA SER A 154 2.07 11.33 23.57
C SER A 154 2.97 12.47 23.07
N ALA A 155 3.23 12.54 21.77
CA ALA A 155 4.02 13.58 21.13
C ALA A 155 3.16 14.70 20.52
N LEU A 156 1.82 14.58 20.58
CA LEU A 156 0.92 15.55 19.99
C LEU A 156 0.80 16.78 20.91
N GLU A 157 1.12 17.96 20.36
CA GLU A 157 0.95 19.22 21.07
C GLU A 157 -0.53 19.61 21.18
N ASP A 158 -0.87 20.42 22.18
CA ASP A 158 -2.24 20.96 22.33
C ASP A 158 -2.63 21.76 21.09
N GLY A 159 -3.78 21.45 20.49
CA GLY A 159 -4.21 22.08 19.25
C GLY A 159 -5.38 21.38 18.58
N ASN A 160 -5.76 21.92 17.42
CA ASN A 160 -6.76 21.32 16.56
C ASN A 160 -6.10 20.75 15.30
N TYR A 161 -6.56 19.58 14.89
CA TYR A 161 -6.02 18.85 13.77
C TYR A 161 -7.14 18.23 12.95
N THR A 162 -6.81 17.78 11.74
CA THR A 162 -7.62 16.83 10.99
C THR A 162 -6.80 15.58 10.72
N MET A 163 -7.48 14.45 10.59
CA MET A 163 -6.86 13.15 10.37
C MET A 163 -7.80 12.24 9.58
N GLU A 164 -7.26 11.49 8.62
CA GLU A 164 -8.04 10.45 7.96
C GLU A 164 -8.23 9.24 8.86
N ILE A 165 -9.33 8.52 8.64
CA ILE A 165 -9.64 7.28 9.33
C ILE A 165 -9.90 6.17 8.33
N THR A 166 -9.58 4.94 8.72
CA THR A 166 -10.12 3.74 8.11
C THR A 166 -11.34 3.30 8.92
N PHE A 167 -12.44 2.99 8.23
CA PHE A 167 -13.69 2.56 8.85
C PHE A 167 -14.15 1.24 8.21
N GLU A 168 -14.30 0.21 9.03
CA GLU A 168 -14.62 -1.13 8.59
C GLU A 168 -15.73 -1.74 9.44
N GLY A 169 -16.45 -2.73 8.90
CA GLY A 169 -17.48 -3.49 9.62
C GLY A 169 -18.91 -3.24 9.14
N GLY A 170 -19.85 -3.78 9.87
CA GLY A 170 -21.26 -3.72 9.54
C GLY A 170 -21.59 -4.34 8.16
N SER A 171 -22.58 -3.76 7.47
CA SER A 171 -23.00 -4.23 6.14
C SER A 171 -22.30 -3.50 4.97
N GLY A 172 -21.36 -2.61 5.26
CA GLY A 172 -20.69 -1.74 4.29
C GLY A 172 -21.55 -0.60 3.73
N LYS A 173 -22.72 -0.34 4.33
CA LYS A 173 -23.62 0.74 3.90
C LYS A 173 -23.49 2.01 4.72
N ALA A 174 -22.98 1.92 5.94
CA ALA A 174 -22.73 3.03 6.82
C ALA A 174 -21.32 3.57 6.57
N THR A 175 -21.16 4.87 6.63
CA THR A 175 -19.86 5.53 6.54
C THR A 175 -19.71 6.62 7.60
N ILE A 176 -18.45 6.90 7.96
CA ILE A 176 -18.07 8.07 8.75
C ILE A 176 -17.32 9.01 7.82
N LEU A 177 -17.61 10.30 7.91
CA LEU A 177 -16.94 11.30 7.09
C LEU A 177 -15.46 11.38 7.47
N SER A 178 -14.59 11.39 6.48
CA SER A 178 -13.14 11.52 6.61
C SER A 178 -12.67 12.70 5.75
N PRO A 179 -11.68 13.51 6.19
CA PRO A 179 -10.99 13.44 7.48
C PRO A 179 -11.86 13.86 8.67
N VAL A 180 -11.58 13.30 9.85
CA VAL A 180 -12.20 13.68 11.11
C VAL A 180 -11.44 14.83 11.77
N LYS A 181 -12.12 15.59 12.66
CA LYS A 181 -11.47 16.60 13.48
C LYS A 181 -10.89 15.94 14.74
N ILE A 182 -9.68 16.32 15.08
CA ILE A 182 -8.96 15.87 16.27
C ILE A 182 -8.66 17.09 17.14
N LYS A 183 -8.95 17.01 18.42
CA LYS A 183 -8.55 18.00 19.42
C LYS A 183 -7.60 17.35 20.41
N ALA A 184 -6.41 17.92 20.56
CA ALA A 184 -5.47 17.58 21.63
C ALA A 184 -5.48 18.68 22.68
N GLU A 185 -5.65 18.30 23.96
CA GLU A 185 -5.67 19.23 25.07
C GLU A 185 -5.20 18.54 26.36
N GLY A 186 -4.10 19.03 26.94
CA GLY A 186 -3.57 18.51 28.22
C GLY A 186 -3.16 17.02 28.14
N GLY A 187 -2.72 16.55 26.99
CA GLY A 187 -2.33 15.15 26.78
C GLY A 187 -3.51 14.20 26.48
N ALA A 188 -4.75 14.71 26.48
CA ALA A 188 -5.92 13.96 26.04
C ALA A 188 -6.23 14.26 24.56
N VAL A 189 -6.62 13.25 23.80
CA VAL A 189 -7.00 13.40 22.39
C VAL A 189 -8.46 12.98 22.20
N THR A 190 -9.23 13.82 21.54
CA THR A 190 -10.65 13.60 21.23
C THR A 190 -10.87 13.73 19.73
N ALA A 191 -11.59 12.79 19.13
CA ALA A 191 -12.04 12.85 17.75
C ALA A 191 -13.51 13.25 17.66
N THR A 192 -13.84 14.16 16.74
CA THR A 192 -15.21 14.43 16.32
C THR A 192 -15.51 13.60 15.09
N VAL A 193 -16.27 12.54 15.25
CA VAL A 193 -16.68 11.63 14.18
C VAL A 193 -18.12 11.91 13.76
N GLN A 194 -18.37 12.01 12.46
CA GLN A 194 -19.68 12.28 11.90
C GLN A 194 -20.10 11.12 10.98
N TRP A 195 -21.21 10.49 11.31
CA TRP A 195 -21.84 9.49 10.46
C TRP A 195 -22.56 10.14 9.27
N ASP A 196 -22.65 9.42 8.17
CA ASP A 196 -23.44 9.83 7.00
C ASP A 196 -24.97 9.79 7.24
N SER A 197 -25.40 9.22 8.37
CA SER A 197 -26.79 9.08 8.77
C SER A 197 -27.05 9.72 10.15
N GLN A 198 -28.20 10.36 10.30
CA GLN A 198 -28.68 10.91 11.56
C GLN A 198 -29.33 9.87 12.50
N ASN A 199 -29.33 8.60 12.10
CA ASN A 199 -30.03 7.54 12.80
C ASN A 199 -29.16 6.75 13.79
N TYR A 200 -27.95 7.22 14.10
CA TYR A 200 -27.12 6.67 15.16
C TYR A 200 -27.38 7.44 16.44
N ASP A 201 -27.96 6.78 17.46
CA ASP A 201 -28.37 7.42 18.70
C ASP A 201 -27.33 7.27 19.83
N TYR A 202 -26.38 6.36 19.71
CA TYR A 202 -25.18 6.31 20.53
C TYR A 202 -24.04 5.52 19.87
N MET A 203 -22.83 5.76 20.37
CA MET A 203 -21.65 4.94 20.13
C MET A 203 -21.15 4.37 21.46
N ILE A 204 -20.54 3.17 21.41
CA ILE A 204 -19.78 2.62 22.53
C ILE A 204 -18.32 2.51 22.07
N VAL A 205 -17.41 3.10 22.85
CA VAL A 205 -15.96 3.05 22.66
C VAL A 205 -15.34 2.64 23.99
N ASP A 206 -14.53 1.58 23.99
CA ASP A 206 -13.93 1.02 25.21
C ASP A 206 -14.94 0.77 26.34
N GLY A 207 -16.14 0.27 25.95
CA GLY A 207 -17.24 -0.01 26.91
C GLY A 207 -17.98 1.22 27.44
N THR A 208 -17.58 2.43 27.06
CA THR A 208 -18.23 3.68 27.44
C THR A 208 -19.19 4.15 26.35
N LYS A 209 -20.42 4.52 26.78
CA LYS A 209 -21.47 5.02 25.88
C LYS A 209 -21.34 6.52 25.67
N TYR A 210 -21.31 6.93 24.40
CA TYR A 210 -21.29 8.33 23.95
C TYR A 210 -22.60 8.65 23.23
N LEU A 211 -23.22 9.76 23.59
CA LEU A 211 -24.41 10.28 22.91
C LEU A 211 -24.00 11.28 21.82
N PRO A 212 -24.80 11.44 20.76
CA PRO A 212 -24.46 12.39 19.70
C PRO A 212 -24.52 13.84 20.24
N SER A 213 -23.51 14.63 19.91
CA SER A 213 -23.49 16.07 20.18
C SER A 213 -24.38 16.86 19.20
N SER A 214 -24.64 16.30 18.03
CA SER A 214 -25.54 16.81 17.00
C SER A 214 -26.05 15.68 16.12
N THR A 215 -27.22 15.88 15.50
CA THR A 215 -27.77 14.99 14.45
C THR A 215 -28.04 15.74 13.15
N GLU A 216 -27.67 17.03 13.09
CA GLU A 216 -27.86 17.86 11.89
C GLU A 216 -26.80 17.47 10.83
N GLY A 217 -27.26 16.96 9.70
CA GLY A 217 -26.40 16.52 8.60
C GLY A 217 -25.72 15.15 8.84
N GLY A 218 -26.12 14.43 9.92
CA GLY A 218 -25.57 13.15 10.36
C GLY A 218 -25.34 13.12 11.86
N SER A 219 -25.27 11.93 12.46
CA SER A 219 -25.00 11.80 13.91
C SER A 219 -23.52 12.11 14.18
N VAL A 220 -23.26 13.09 15.02
CA VAL A 220 -21.91 13.56 15.38
C VAL A 220 -21.57 13.15 16.82
N PHE A 221 -20.43 12.53 17.00
CA PHE A 221 -19.95 12.06 18.30
C PHE A 221 -18.56 12.62 18.61
N GLU A 222 -18.33 12.95 19.86
CA GLU A 222 -17.00 13.23 20.40
C GLU A 222 -16.54 12.03 21.19
N ILE A 223 -15.50 11.36 20.71
CA ILE A 223 -14.98 10.12 21.29
C ILE A 223 -13.49 10.27 21.64
N PRO A 224 -13.02 9.63 22.72
CA PRO A 224 -11.60 9.63 23.05
C PRO A 224 -10.83 8.80 22.02
N VAL A 225 -9.59 9.20 21.76
CA VAL A 225 -8.64 8.45 20.95
C VAL A 225 -7.51 7.99 21.85
N SER A 226 -7.39 6.68 22.02
CA SER A 226 -6.38 6.06 22.91
C SER A 226 -5.08 5.71 22.18
N ALA A 227 -5.16 5.45 20.87
CA ALA A 227 -4.01 5.15 20.03
C ALA A 227 -4.25 5.63 18.59
N PHE A 228 -3.16 5.96 17.88
CA PHE A 228 -3.15 6.12 16.43
C PHE A 228 -2.62 4.83 15.78
N ASP A 229 -2.99 4.61 14.54
CA ASP A 229 -2.55 3.48 13.69
C ASP A 229 -2.89 2.08 14.25
N GLU A 230 -3.71 2.02 15.29
CA GLU A 230 -4.22 0.79 15.86
C GLU A 230 -5.73 0.68 15.65
N PRO A 231 -6.27 -0.51 15.33
CA PRO A 231 -7.70 -0.71 15.16
C PRO A 231 -8.42 -0.62 16.51
N VAL A 232 -9.38 0.30 16.61
CA VAL A 232 -10.25 0.49 17.78
C VAL A 232 -11.63 -0.08 17.47
N SER A 233 -12.09 -1.05 18.26
CA SER A 233 -13.44 -1.59 18.17
C SER A 233 -14.46 -0.59 18.74
N VAL A 234 -15.48 -0.29 17.97
CA VAL A 234 -16.57 0.59 18.36
C VAL A 234 -17.92 -0.05 18.02
N ILE A 235 -18.95 0.28 18.78
CA ILE A 235 -20.33 -0.12 18.48
C ILE A 235 -21.11 1.14 18.12
N GLY A 236 -21.86 1.11 17.02
CA GLY A 236 -22.85 2.14 16.69
C GLY A 236 -24.25 1.55 16.80
N ASP A 237 -25.12 2.14 17.62
CA ASP A 237 -26.52 1.76 17.64
C ASP A 237 -27.32 2.57 16.62
N THR A 238 -28.04 1.89 15.74
CA THR A 238 -28.86 2.54 14.73
C THR A 238 -30.34 2.32 14.95
N VAL A 239 -31.09 3.40 14.89
CA VAL A 239 -32.56 3.42 14.97
C VAL A 239 -33.23 3.53 13.61
N ALA A 240 -32.46 3.37 12.51
CA ALA A 240 -32.97 3.40 11.14
C ALA A 240 -33.97 2.26 10.85
N MET A 241 -33.94 1.19 11.62
CA MET A 241 -34.85 0.05 11.54
C MET A 241 -35.90 0.11 12.64
N SER A 242 -36.94 -0.71 12.50
CA SER A 242 -38.07 -0.75 13.49
C SER A 242 -37.68 -1.11 14.92
N LYS A 243 -36.46 -1.58 15.14
CA LYS A 243 -35.84 -1.79 16.45
C LYS A 243 -34.42 -1.27 16.44
N PRO A 244 -33.93 -0.67 17.55
CA PRO A 244 -32.54 -0.33 17.72
C PRO A 244 -31.65 -1.53 17.47
N HIS A 245 -30.49 -1.31 16.88
CA HIS A 245 -29.58 -2.37 16.47
C HIS A 245 -28.13 -1.95 16.64
N GLU A 246 -27.46 -2.56 17.60
CA GLU A 246 -26.01 -2.39 17.82
C GLU A 246 -25.24 -3.14 16.72
N ILE A 247 -24.31 -2.45 16.08
CA ILE A 247 -23.45 -2.97 15.01
C ILE A 247 -22.00 -2.68 15.40
N GLU A 248 -21.17 -3.71 15.29
CA GLU A 248 -19.73 -3.61 15.52
C GLU A 248 -19.02 -3.05 14.29
N TYR A 249 -18.12 -2.11 14.54
CA TYR A 249 -17.25 -1.48 13.55
C TYR A 249 -15.83 -1.36 14.10
N THR A 250 -14.91 -1.10 13.22
CA THR A 250 -13.51 -0.82 13.54
C THR A 250 -13.13 0.54 12.98
N LEU A 251 -12.51 1.38 13.81
CA LEU A 251 -11.91 2.65 13.42
C LEU A 251 -10.41 2.56 13.58
N THR A 252 -9.66 3.05 12.58
CA THR A 252 -8.22 3.27 12.70
C THR A 252 -7.92 4.72 12.34
N PHE A 253 -7.30 5.45 13.26
CA PHE A 253 -6.89 6.85 13.11
C PHE A 253 -5.51 6.89 12.50
N ARG A 254 -5.37 7.40 11.26
CA ARG A 254 -4.13 7.38 10.49
C ARG A 254 -3.23 8.55 10.83
N SER A 255 -2.22 8.33 11.69
CA SER A 255 -1.31 9.37 12.17
C SER A 255 -0.46 10.02 11.05
N ASP A 256 -0.20 9.28 9.99
CA ASP A 256 0.51 9.73 8.78
C ASP A 256 -0.24 10.83 8.00
N THR A 257 -1.55 10.97 8.23
CA THR A 257 -2.42 11.97 7.58
C THR A 257 -2.73 13.16 8.49
N LEU A 258 -2.13 13.24 9.68
CA LEU A 258 -2.38 14.30 10.66
C LEU A 258 -1.98 15.69 10.11
N GLN A 259 -2.90 16.63 10.13
CA GLN A 259 -2.67 18.00 9.71
C GLN A 259 -3.16 18.99 10.77
N SER A 260 -2.31 19.93 11.15
CA SER A 260 -2.68 21.03 12.04
C SER A 260 -3.69 21.96 11.35
N VAL A 261 -4.70 22.39 12.10
CA VAL A 261 -5.71 23.37 11.63
C VAL A 261 -5.55 24.61 12.49
N GLU A 262 -5.29 25.76 11.84
CA GLU A 262 -5.21 27.07 12.51
C GLU A 262 -6.56 27.54 13.05
#